data_ee91ca0a806895c297e085a53682d902
#
_entry.id   ee91ca0a806895c297e085a53682d902
#
_cell.length_a   1.000
_cell.length_b   1.000
_cell.length_c   1.000
_cell.angle_alpha   90.00
_cell.angle_beta   90.00
_cell.angle_gamma   90.00
#
_symmetry.space_group_name_H-M   'P 1'
#
loop_
_entity.id
_entity.type
_entity.pdbx_description
1 polymer ?
#
loop_
_entity_poly.entity_id
_entity_poly.type
_entity_poly.pdbx_seq_one_letter_code
_entity_poly.pdbx_strand_id
1 'polypeptide(L)'
;FVLVKLSGDQVDISFPHAIRLIPSPRSVTLLPQALRDFRNAARVAIKSQIYAFRDRELTQERYCPLTGESLSRATCAVDHTPPRTFDQLLFDFCVQNSVNPLDVSVGSEMGTIPVLNDATLLDAWQLYHQENADLRILSKIGNLQLPKVVVNWNELWS
;
A
#
# COMPACT_ATOMS: atom_id res chain seq x y z
N PHE A 1 7.40 14.59 -18.54
CA PHE A 1 6.62 15.79 -18.90
C PHE A 1 7.54 16.98 -19.01
N VAL A 2 7.32 17.79 -20.06
CA VAL A 2 8.04 19.05 -20.26
C VAL A 2 7.10 20.17 -19.86
N LEU A 3 7.52 21.01 -18.93
CA LEU A 3 6.82 22.25 -18.57
C LEU A 3 7.49 23.40 -19.32
N VAL A 4 6.69 24.12 -20.11
CA VAL A 4 7.16 25.33 -20.79
C VAL A 4 6.76 26.52 -19.95
N LYS A 5 7.75 27.29 -19.47
CA LYS A 5 7.51 28.53 -18.73
C LYS A 5 7.04 29.63 -19.69
N LEU A 6 6.39 30.66 -19.15
CA LEU A 6 6.03 31.84 -19.94
C LEU A 6 7.23 32.53 -20.56
N SER A 7 8.44 32.34 -20.03
CA SER A 7 9.71 32.79 -20.61
C SER A 7 10.17 31.98 -21.82
N GLY A 8 9.49 30.86 -22.15
CA GLY A 8 9.90 29.93 -23.21
C GLY A 8 10.86 28.83 -22.75
N ASP A 9 11.36 28.89 -21.50
CA ASP A 9 12.25 27.88 -20.97
C ASP A 9 11.51 26.54 -20.80
N GLN A 10 12.18 25.44 -21.13
CA GLN A 10 11.68 24.08 -20.97
C GLN A 10 12.31 23.43 -19.73
N VAL A 11 11.51 22.81 -18.89
CA VAL A 11 11.96 22.06 -17.72
C VAL A 11 11.34 20.67 -17.75
N ASP A 12 12.19 19.65 -17.73
CA ASP A 12 11.74 18.27 -17.57
C ASP A 12 11.28 18.04 -16.13
N ILE A 13 10.03 17.61 -15.97
CA ILE A 13 9.44 17.33 -14.67
C ILE A 13 8.99 15.88 -14.63
N SER A 14 9.40 15.13 -13.61
CA SER A 14 8.83 13.81 -13.36
C SER A 14 7.36 13.93 -12.95
N PHE A 15 6.55 12.93 -13.30
CA PHE A 15 5.13 12.90 -12.92
C PHE A 15 4.87 13.16 -11.42
N PRO A 16 5.62 12.54 -10.48
CA PRO A 16 5.48 12.85 -9.05
C PRO A 16 5.80 14.30 -8.69
N HIS A 17 6.75 14.93 -9.41
CA HIS A 17 7.10 16.33 -9.19
C HIS A 17 6.00 17.26 -9.72
N ALA A 18 5.48 16.97 -10.91
CA ALA A 18 4.36 17.74 -11.48
C ALA A 18 3.12 17.73 -10.58
N ILE A 19 2.76 16.57 -9.99
CA ILE A 19 1.63 16.48 -9.05
C ILE A 19 1.85 17.33 -7.80
N ARG A 20 3.09 17.42 -7.28
CA ARG A 20 3.42 18.25 -6.11
C ARG A 20 3.27 19.75 -6.37
N LEU A 21 3.42 20.17 -7.63
CA LEU A 21 3.31 21.58 -8.04
C LEU A 21 1.88 22.02 -8.29
N ILE A 22 0.91 21.09 -8.40
CA ILE A 22 -0.50 21.42 -8.55
C ILE A 22 -1.05 21.80 -7.17
N PRO A 23 -1.51 23.03 -6.95
CA PRO A 23 -2.16 23.40 -5.71
C PRO A 23 -3.35 22.48 -5.48
N SER A 24 -3.29 21.63 -4.46
CA SER A 24 -4.45 20.84 -4.08
C SER A 24 -5.46 21.75 -3.38
N PRO A 25 -6.69 21.89 -3.88
CA PRO A 25 -7.72 22.69 -3.22
C PRO A 25 -8.21 22.07 -1.90
N ARG A 26 -7.71 20.89 -1.55
CA ARG A 26 -7.97 20.23 -0.28
C ARG A 26 -6.67 20.20 0.51
N SER A 27 -6.69 20.80 1.70
CA SER A 27 -5.66 20.52 2.73
C SER A 27 -5.81 19.06 3.14
N VAL A 28 -5.28 18.15 2.34
CA VAL A 28 -5.11 16.76 2.78
C VAL A 28 -4.05 16.84 3.86
N THR A 29 -4.46 16.67 5.11
CA THR A 29 -3.52 16.46 6.21
C THR A 29 -2.73 15.20 5.84
N LEU A 30 -1.52 15.38 5.33
CA LEU A 30 -0.67 14.27 4.97
C LEU A 30 -0.31 13.52 6.25
N LEU A 31 -0.47 12.21 6.23
CA LEU A 31 0.05 11.37 7.30
C LEU A 31 1.54 11.67 7.53
N PRO A 32 2.04 11.59 8.78
CA PRO A 32 3.46 11.76 9.09
C PRO A 32 4.34 10.94 8.15
N GLN A 33 5.51 11.45 7.78
CA GLN A 33 6.40 10.76 6.84
C GLN A 33 6.79 9.39 7.38
N ALA A 34 7.16 9.29 8.66
CA ALA A 34 7.52 8.03 9.31
C ALA A 34 6.41 6.97 9.17
N LEU A 35 5.13 7.35 9.38
CA LEU A 35 4.01 6.43 9.18
C LEU A 35 3.88 6.00 7.72
N ARG A 36 4.09 6.89 6.76
CA ARG A 36 4.04 6.54 5.33
C ARG A 36 5.13 5.54 4.97
N ASP A 37 6.35 5.76 5.48
CA ASP A 37 7.49 4.90 5.24
C ASP A 37 7.28 3.52 5.87
N PHE A 38 6.81 3.48 7.12
CA PHE A 38 6.44 2.24 7.79
C PHE A 38 5.36 1.45 7.01
N ARG A 39 4.28 2.10 6.60
CA ARG A 39 3.22 1.44 5.81
C ARG A 39 3.74 0.89 4.48
N ASN A 40 4.66 1.59 3.83
CA ASN A 40 5.27 1.12 2.59
C ASN A 40 6.19 -0.08 2.84
N ALA A 41 7.01 -0.05 3.89
CA ALA A 41 7.87 -1.18 4.29
C ALA A 41 7.03 -2.41 4.68
N ALA A 42 5.95 -2.21 5.43
CA ALA A 42 5.02 -3.28 5.78
C ALA A 42 4.34 -3.93 4.56
N ARG A 43 4.02 -3.15 3.50
CA ARG A 43 3.52 -3.71 2.24
C ARG A 43 4.58 -4.54 1.51
N VAL A 44 5.81 -4.06 1.50
CA VAL A 44 6.93 -4.80 0.90
C VAL A 44 7.16 -6.11 1.64
N ALA A 45 7.10 -6.09 2.97
CA ALA A 45 7.30 -7.27 3.82
C ALA A 45 6.37 -8.45 3.49
N ILE A 46 5.12 -8.18 3.09
CA ILE A 46 4.12 -9.22 2.79
C ILE A 46 3.97 -9.52 1.30
N LYS A 47 4.79 -8.91 0.46
CA LYS A 47 4.68 -9.03 -1.01
C LYS A 47 4.71 -10.46 -1.51
N SER A 48 5.53 -11.32 -0.89
CA SER A 48 5.61 -12.75 -1.21
C SER A 48 4.29 -13.48 -0.94
N GLN A 49 3.60 -13.17 0.16
CA GLN A 49 2.32 -13.75 0.52
C GLN A 49 1.23 -13.33 -0.49
N ILE A 50 1.21 -12.05 -0.87
CA ILE A 50 0.30 -11.52 -1.88
C ILE A 50 0.52 -12.21 -3.25
N TYR A 51 1.78 -12.41 -3.64
CA TYR A 51 2.08 -13.08 -4.91
C TYR A 51 1.75 -14.57 -4.86
N ALA A 52 2.03 -15.26 -3.76
CA ALA A 52 1.66 -16.66 -3.58
C ALA A 52 0.14 -16.86 -3.65
N PHE A 53 -0.63 -15.97 -3.00
CA PHE A 53 -2.09 -15.99 -3.11
C PHE A 53 -2.55 -15.79 -4.55
N ARG A 54 -2.07 -14.73 -5.24
CA ARG A 54 -2.40 -14.46 -6.64
C ARG A 54 -2.13 -15.66 -7.53
N ASP A 55 -0.94 -16.24 -7.41
CA ASP A 55 -0.50 -17.30 -8.30
C ASP A 55 -1.30 -18.59 -8.05
N ARG A 56 -1.70 -18.86 -6.82
CA ARG A 56 -2.63 -19.94 -6.48
C ARG A 56 -4.02 -19.70 -7.09
N GLU A 57 -4.58 -18.51 -6.97
CA GLU A 57 -5.90 -18.19 -7.50
C GLU A 57 -5.95 -18.25 -9.04
N LEU A 58 -4.85 -17.95 -9.72
CA LEU A 58 -4.74 -17.95 -11.17
C LEU A 58 -4.32 -19.31 -11.77
N THR A 59 -4.30 -20.40 -10.98
CA THR A 59 -4.08 -21.76 -11.51
C THR A 59 -5.24 -22.24 -12.37
N GLN A 60 -6.40 -21.64 -12.19
CA GLN A 60 -7.62 -21.88 -12.97
C GLN A 60 -8.10 -20.56 -13.59
N GLU A 61 -8.91 -20.66 -14.64
CA GLU A 61 -9.57 -19.50 -15.22
C GLU A 61 -10.46 -18.80 -14.19
N ARG A 62 -10.25 -17.51 -14.00
CA ARG A 62 -10.96 -16.67 -13.04
C ARG A 62 -11.49 -15.41 -13.69
N TYR A 63 -12.64 -14.98 -13.22
CA TYR A 63 -13.30 -13.75 -13.62
C TYR A 63 -13.46 -12.82 -12.41
N CYS A 64 -13.34 -11.52 -12.64
CA CYS A 64 -13.57 -10.53 -11.60
C CYS A 64 -15.05 -10.54 -11.17
N PRO A 65 -15.35 -10.74 -9.88
CA PRO A 65 -16.76 -10.76 -9.42
C PRO A 65 -17.44 -9.40 -9.53
N LEU A 66 -16.69 -8.31 -9.68
CA LEU A 66 -17.24 -6.95 -9.78
C LEU A 66 -17.43 -6.49 -11.23
N THR A 67 -16.52 -6.88 -12.13
CA THR A 67 -16.53 -6.39 -13.52
C THR A 67 -16.80 -7.47 -14.55
N GLY A 68 -16.78 -8.75 -14.17
CA GLY A 68 -16.90 -9.88 -15.11
C GLY A 68 -15.68 -10.08 -16.02
N GLU A 69 -14.62 -9.30 -15.84
CA GLU A 69 -13.42 -9.33 -16.66
C GLU A 69 -12.55 -10.56 -16.34
N SER A 70 -12.01 -11.22 -17.39
CA SER A 70 -11.08 -12.33 -17.20
C SER A 70 -9.79 -11.87 -16.51
N LEU A 71 -9.36 -12.61 -15.50
CA LEU A 71 -8.21 -12.27 -14.67
C LEU A 71 -6.94 -12.97 -15.16
N SER A 72 -5.88 -12.18 -15.26
CA SER A 72 -4.52 -12.63 -15.53
C SER A 72 -3.54 -11.95 -14.59
N ARG A 73 -2.27 -12.35 -14.59
CA ARG A 73 -1.22 -11.62 -13.84
C ARG A 73 -1.12 -10.15 -14.22
N ALA A 74 -1.46 -9.80 -15.48
CA ALA A 74 -1.39 -8.43 -15.97
C ALA A 74 -2.62 -7.59 -15.56
N THR A 75 -3.80 -8.21 -15.47
CA THR A 75 -5.08 -7.49 -15.25
C THR A 75 -5.58 -7.56 -13.81
N CYS A 76 -5.11 -8.52 -13.01
CA CYS A 76 -5.58 -8.69 -11.64
C CYS A 76 -4.90 -7.78 -10.63
N ALA A 77 -5.59 -7.58 -9.51
CA ALA A 77 -5.11 -7.05 -8.26
C ALA A 77 -5.51 -7.98 -7.12
N VAL A 78 -4.66 -8.14 -6.13
CA VAL A 78 -5.01 -8.78 -4.85
C VAL A 78 -5.42 -7.68 -3.90
N ASP A 79 -6.59 -7.83 -3.30
CA ASP A 79 -7.15 -6.88 -2.35
C ASP A 79 -7.44 -7.57 -1.01
N HIS A 80 -7.39 -6.80 0.07
CA HIS A 80 -7.79 -7.25 1.39
C HIS A 80 -9.28 -7.01 1.57
N THR A 81 -10.01 -8.06 1.94
CA THR A 81 -11.47 -8.00 2.11
C THR A 81 -11.86 -7.17 3.34
N PRO A 82 -12.68 -6.13 3.22
CA PRO A 82 -13.20 -5.43 4.38
C PRO A 82 -13.96 -6.35 5.34
N PRO A 83 -13.91 -6.11 6.65
CA PRO A 83 -13.29 -4.98 7.33
C PRO A 83 -11.77 -5.07 7.49
N ARG A 84 -11.16 -6.21 7.18
CA ARG A 84 -9.72 -6.49 7.37
C ARG A 84 -8.88 -5.94 6.21
N THR A 85 -9.00 -4.64 5.91
CA THR A 85 -8.14 -3.99 4.91
C THR A 85 -6.68 -4.02 5.36
N PHE A 86 -5.75 -3.81 4.41
CA PHE A 86 -4.32 -3.74 4.76
C PHE A 86 -4.04 -2.75 5.90
N ASP A 87 -4.61 -1.56 5.80
CA ASP A 87 -4.38 -0.50 6.80
C ASP A 87 -5.01 -0.87 8.16
N GLN A 88 -6.16 -1.55 8.18
CA GLN A 88 -6.78 -2.03 9.43
C GLN A 88 -5.93 -3.14 10.05
N LEU A 89 -5.48 -4.12 9.27
CA LEU A 89 -4.61 -5.18 9.77
C LEU A 89 -3.32 -4.64 10.37
N LEU A 90 -2.69 -3.66 9.71
CA LEU A 90 -1.46 -3.06 10.20
C LEU A 90 -1.70 -2.24 11.47
N PHE A 91 -2.83 -1.53 11.55
CA PHE A 91 -3.25 -0.81 12.76
C PHE A 91 -3.47 -1.78 13.94
N ASP A 92 -4.25 -2.83 13.72
CA ASP A 92 -4.56 -3.84 14.74
C ASP A 92 -3.28 -4.54 15.24
N PHE A 93 -2.36 -4.84 14.32
CA PHE A 93 -1.03 -5.36 14.66
C PHE A 93 -0.26 -4.41 15.56
N CYS A 94 -0.24 -3.11 15.24
CA CYS A 94 0.44 -2.11 16.06
C CYS A 94 -0.18 -2.02 17.45
N VAL A 95 -1.50 -2.03 17.57
CA VAL A 95 -2.20 -2.04 18.87
C VAL A 95 -1.81 -3.27 19.69
N GLN A 96 -1.90 -4.46 19.07
CA GLN A 96 -1.66 -5.74 19.75
C GLN A 96 -0.22 -5.89 20.26
N ASN A 97 0.74 -5.36 19.52
CA ASN A 97 2.16 -5.49 19.82
C ASN A 97 2.77 -4.22 20.44
N SER A 98 1.95 -3.24 20.81
CA SER A 98 2.39 -1.96 21.36
C SER A 98 3.46 -1.26 20.50
N VAL A 99 3.29 -1.32 19.17
CA VAL A 99 4.18 -0.71 18.19
C VAL A 99 3.72 0.72 17.91
N ASN A 100 4.55 1.70 18.21
CA ASN A 100 4.33 3.06 17.71
C ASN A 100 4.90 3.17 16.28
N PRO A 101 4.06 3.34 15.26
CA PRO A 101 4.52 3.38 13.86
C PRO A 101 5.43 4.56 13.52
N LEU A 102 5.49 5.59 14.37
CA LEU A 102 6.38 6.74 14.20
C LEU A 102 7.82 6.45 14.63
N ASP A 103 8.00 5.44 15.49
CA ASP A 103 9.32 5.07 16.04
C ASP A 103 9.95 3.88 15.29
N VAL A 104 9.24 3.30 14.32
CA VAL A 104 9.75 2.16 13.55
C VAL A 104 10.87 2.58 12.62
N SER A 105 12.03 1.93 12.76
CA SER A 105 13.16 2.14 11.86
C SER A 105 12.92 1.50 10.50
N VAL A 106 12.87 2.31 9.46
CA VAL A 106 12.72 1.89 8.07
C VAL A 106 14.00 2.19 7.32
N GLY A 107 14.56 1.16 6.69
CA GLY A 107 15.70 1.28 5.79
C GLY A 107 15.29 1.27 4.32
N SER A 108 16.28 1.16 3.46
CA SER A 108 16.05 0.94 2.03
C SER A 108 16.99 -0.12 1.48
N GLU A 109 16.43 -1.08 0.77
CA GLU A 109 17.19 -2.04 -0.03
C GLU A 109 17.38 -1.47 -1.44
N MET A 110 18.58 -1.60 -1.99
CA MET A 110 18.96 -1.05 -3.30
C MET A 110 18.62 0.45 -3.48
N GLY A 111 18.59 1.20 -2.35
CA GLY A 111 18.34 2.65 -2.34
C GLY A 111 16.89 3.09 -2.58
N THR A 112 15.97 2.19 -2.90
CA THR A 112 14.60 2.56 -3.30
C THR A 112 13.49 1.71 -2.68
N ILE A 113 13.78 0.47 -2.25
CA ILE A 113 12.78 -0.44 -1.70
C ILE A 113 12.76 -0.28 -0.19
N PRO A 114 11.66 0.22 0.42
CA PRO A 114 11.58 0.38 1.86
C PRO A 114 11.52 -0.98 2.56
N VAL A 115 12.30 -1.14 3.62
CA VAL A 115 12.37 -2.39 4.41
C VAL A 115 12.30 -2.07 5.90
N LEU A 116 11.72 -2.99 6.68
CA LEU A 116 11.76 -2.94 8.13
C LEU A 116 13.14 -3.40 8.59
N ASN A 117 13.84 -2.55 9.35
CA ASN A 117 15.19 -2.88 9.83
C ASN A 117 15.18 -3.88 10.99
N ASP A 118 14.10 -3.92 11.77
CA ASP A 118 13.94 -4.87 12.87
C ASP A 118 13.42 -6.21 12.33
N ALA A 119 14.26 -7.24 12.35
CA ALA A 119 13.91 -8.57 11.87
C ALA A 119 12.79 -9.22 12.72
N THR A 120 12.76 -8.97 14.04
CA THR A 120 11.71 -9.50 14.92
C THR A 120 10.35 -8.91 14.59
N LEU A 121 10.31 -7.59 14.35
CA LEU A 121 9.09 -6.89 13.93
C LEU A 121 8.64 -7.36 12.53
N LEU A 122 9.59 -7.57 11.62
CA LEU A 122 9.31 -8.08 10.28
C LEU A 122 8.65 -9.48 10.33
N ASP A 123 9.25 -10.42 11.06
CA ASP A 123 8.74 -11.77 11.20
C ASP A 123 7.37 -11.79 11.88
N ALA A 124 7.20 -11.01 12.95
CA ALA A 124 5.93 -10.89 13.66
C ALA A 124 4.82 -10.32 12.74
N TRP A 125 5.13 -9.28 11.96
CA TRP A 125 4.18 -8.72 11.01
C TRP A 125 3.80 -9.70 9.89
N GLN A 126 4.78 -10.42 9.34
CA GLN A 126 4.52 -11.41 8.30
C GLN A 126 3.62 -12.55 8.80
N LEU A 127 3.90 -13.05 10.02
CA LEU A 127 3.08 -14.09 10.65
C LEU A 127 1.66 -13.58 10.92
N TYR A 128 1.54 -12.40 11.53
CA TYR A 128 0.24 -11.79 11.81
C TYR A 128 -0.60 -11.62 10.56
N HIS A 129 0.00 -11.11 9.47
CA HIS A 129 -0.69 -10.95 8.19
C HIS A 129 -1.12 -12.31 7.62
N GLN A 130 -0.26 -13.32 7.67
CA GLN A 130 -0.58 -14.66 7.18
C GLN A 130 -1.79 -15.28 7.91
N GLU A 131 -1.91 -15.05 9.21
CA GLU A 131 -2.98 -15.61 10.04
C GLU A 131 -4.30 -14.83 9.97
N ASN A 132 -4.23 -13.52 9.72
CA ASN A 132 -5.37 -12.62 9.85
C ASN A 132 -5.89 -12.04 8.53
N ALA A 133 -5.10 -12.08 7.46
CA ALA A 133 -5.51 -11.50 6.19
C ALA A 133 -6.58 -12.35 5.50
N ASP A 134 -7.65 -11.68 5.08
CA ASP A 134 -8.63 -12.22 4.15
C ASP A 134 -8.41 -11.56 2.79
N LEU A 135 -7.93 -12.34 1.83
CA LEU A 135 -7.51 -11.87 0.52
C LEU A 135 -8.50 -12.29 -0.56
N ARG A 136 -8.72 -11.41 -1.52
CA ARG A 136 -9.51 -11.69 -2.72
C ARG A 136 -8.77 -11.22 -3.98
N ILE A 137 -9.12 -11.83 -5.11
CA ILE A 137 -8.59 -11.43 -6.41
C ILE A 137 -9.65 -10.68 -7.20
N LEU A 138 -9.30 -9.52 -7.73
CA LEU A 138 -10.17 -8.63 -8.50
C LEU A 138 -9.45 -8.19 -9.77
N SER A 139 -10.18 -7.61 -10.74
CA SER A 139 -9.53 -6.82 -11.77
C SER A 139 -8.99 -5.51 -11.19
N LYS A 140 -7.96 -4.94 -11.80
CA LYS A 140 -7.41 -3.63 -11.39
C LYS A 140 -8.49 -2.55 -11.40
N ILE A 141 -9.40 -2.59 -12.39
CA ILE A 141 -10.52 -1.65 -12.51
C ILE A 141 -11.51 -1.87 -11.36
N GLY A 142 -11.91 -3.12 -11.11
CA GLY A 142 -12.81 -3.44 -10.00
C GLY A 142 -12.25 -3.02 -8.64
N ASN A 143 -10.95 -3.25 -8.41
CA ASN A 143 -10.28 -2.82 -7.18
C ASN A 143 -10.27 -1.29 -6.99
N LEU A 144 -10.13 -0.51 -8.09
CA LEU A 144 -10.17 0.96 -8.02
C LEU A 144 -11.56 1.52 -7.71
N GLN A 145 -12.63 0.77 -7.99
CA GLN A 145 -14.02 1.17 -7.72
C GLN A 145 -14.44 0.95 -6.27
N LEU A 146 -13.65 0.22 -5.50
CA LEU A 146 -13.99 -0.07 -4.10
C LEU A 146 -13.85 1.18 -3.22
N PRO A 147 -14.76 1.35 -2.25
CA PRO A 147 -14.63 2.40 -1.25
C PRO A 147 -13.37 2.17 -0.41
N LYS A 148 -12.67 3.26 -0.11
CA LYS A 148 -11.50 3.20 0.77
C LYS A 148 -11.94 3.30 2.22
N VAL A 149 -11.53 2.34 3.03
CA VAL A 149 -11.66 2.41 4.49
C VAL A 149 -10.55 3.30 5.03
N VAL A 150 -10.92 4.25 5.88
CA VAL A 150 -9.97 5.18 6.52
C VAL A 150 -9.74 4.71 7.95
N VAL A 151 -8.48 4.54 8.31
CA VAL A 151 -8.06 4.19 9.67
C VAL A 151 -7.57 5.44 10.39
N ASN A 152 -8.01 5.62 11.65
CA ASN A 152 -7.57 6.73 12.48
C ASN A 152 -6.24 6.41 13.18
N TRP A 153 -5.14 6.61 12.49
CA TRP A 153 -3.80 6.33 12.97
C TRP A 153 -3.40 7.14 14.22
N ASN A 154 -4.06 8.29 14.47
CA ASN A 154 -3.71 9.15 15.61
C ASN A 154 -3.94 8.46 16.98
N GLU A 155 -4.78 7.43 17.02
CA GLU A 155 -5.03 6.65 18.24
C GLU A 155 -3.80 5.90 18.77
N LEU A 156 -2.78 5.71 17.92
CA LEU A 156 -1.55 4.98 18.29
C LEU A 156 -0.50 5.84 19.01
N TRP A 157 -0.65 7.17 18.97
CA TRP A 157 0.33 8.10 19.58
C TRP A 157 -0.29 9.31 20.27
N SER A 158 -1.61 9.30 20.50
CA SER A 158 -2.34 10.34 21.25
C SER A 158 -2.25 10.15 22.75
#